data_c94637414e3e042fdc09bac72e449778
#
_entry.id   c94637414e3e042fdc09bac72e449778
#
_cell.length_a   1.000
_cell.length_b   1.000
_cell.length_c   1.000
_cell.angle_alpha   90.00
_cell.angle_beta   90.00
_cell.angle_gamma   90.00
#
_symmetry.space_group_name_H-M   'P 1'
#
loop_
_entity.id
_entity.type
_entity.pdbx_description
1 polymer ?
#
loop_
_entity_poly.entity_id
_entity_poly.type
_entity_poly.pdbx_seq_one_letter_code
_entity_poly.pdbx_strand_id
1 'polypeptide(L)'
;MTSNYDKEIWIFLSHSNKDFAKVRLIRNYLEERSCRPLMFYLKCLSNDDEIDDLIKREIDCRTRFIICDSENSQASKWVQSEVKYIKSQQRSYETIDLNRSEEEIKAQLDELVKSTQIFLSYSKSDYELVNAVYSHICKYDIRCFLTQRVLLLVISKIK
;
A
#
# COMPACT_ATOMS: atom_id res chain seq x y z
N MET A 1 24.50 -4.95 -5.00
CA MET A 1 23.28 -5.62 -4.47
C MET A 1 22.43 -4.53 -3.85
N THR A 2 21.46 -4.00 -4.57
CA THR A 2 20.49 -3.07 -4.01
C THR A 2 19.60 -3.82 -3.03
N SER A 3 19.65 -3.41 -1.78
CA SER A 3 18.82 -3.96 -0.71
C SER A 3 17.35 -3.72 -1.08
N ASN A 4 16.50 -4.76 -1.00
CA ASN A 4 15.06 -4.66 -1.27
C ASN A 4 14.31 -3.82 -0.20
N TYR A 5 15.04 -3.25 0.77
CA TYR A 5 14.54 -2.29 1.74
C TYR A 5 14.10 -0.97 1.09
N ASP A 6 14.57 -0.69 -0.14
CA ASP A 6 14.30 0.58 -0.84
C ASP A 6 13.05 0.51 -1.73
N LYS A 7 12.35 -0.63 -1.79
CA LYS A 7 11.13 -0.71 -2.60
C LYS A 7 9.97 -0.03 -1.87
N GLU A 8 9.62 1.13 -2.35
CA GLU A 8 8.53 1.94 -1.84
C GLU A 8 7.18 1.37 -2.27
N ILE A 9 6.22 1.34 -1.35
CA ILE A 9 4.85 0.94 -1.63
C ILE A 9 4.05 2.20 -1.98
N TRP A 10 3.62 2.31 -3.22
CA TRP A 10 2.83 3.44 -3.68
C TRP A 10 1.34 3.18 -3.44
N ILE A 11 0.72 4.07 -2.69
CA ILE A 11 -0.68 3.95 -2.26
C ILE A 11 -1.45 5.17 -2.76
N PHE A 12 -2.57 4.95 -3.45
CA PHE A 12 -3.49 6.02 -3.80
C PHE A 12 -4.50 6.22 -2.68
N LEU A 13 -4.62 7.46 -2.16
CA LEU A 13 -5.59 7.84 -1.13
C LEU A 13 -6.75 8.60 -1.77
N SER A 14 -7.86 7.90 -2.02
CA SER A 14 -9.11 8.55 -2.46
C SER A 14 -9.78 9.23 -1.28
N HIS A 15 -9.99 10.54 -1.34
CA HIS A 15 -10.51 11.32 -0.23
C HIS A 15 -11.20 12.62 -0.66
N SER A 16 -12.08 13.14 0.16
CA SER A 16 -12.60 14.48 0.00
C SER A 16 -11.61 15.53 0.52
N ASN A 17 -11.48 16.65 -0.20
CA ASN A 17 -10.66 17.78 0.25
C ASN A 17 -11.11 18.33 1.61
N LYS A 18 -12.38 18.16 1.97
CA LYS A 18 -12.92 18.57 3.27
C LYS A 18 -12.33 17.76 4.43
N ASP A 19 -11.84 16.55 4.16
CA ASP A 19 -11.25 15.64 5.14
C ASP A 19 -9.72 15.73 5.20
N PHE A 20 -9.14 16.71 4.52
CA PHE A 20 -7.68 16.86 4.37
C PHE A 20 -6.90 16.70 5.68
N ALA A 21 -7.38 17.27 6.78
CA ALA A 21 -6.68 17.22 8.07
C ALA A 21 -6.56 15.77 8.58
N LYS A 22 -7.63 14.98 8.52
CA LYS A 22 -7.66 13.57 8.93
C LYS A 22 -6.83 12.70 7.99
N VAL A 23 -6.98 12.91 6.68
CA VAL A 23 -6.24 12.13 5.68
C VAL A 23 -4.75 12.42 5.71
N ARG A 24 -4.34 13.62 6.08
CA ARG A 24 -2.93 13.97 6.31
C ARG A 24 -2.31 13.15 7.44
N LEU A 25 -3.06 12.82 8.50
CA LEU A 25 -2.56 11.94 9.56
C LEU A 25 -2.32 10.52 9.01
N ILE A 26 -3.25 9.99 8.21
CA ILE A 26 -3.10 8.70 7.53
C ILE A 26 -1.85 8.72 6.62
N ARG A 27 -1.69 9.76 5.82
CA ARG A 27 -0.53 9.93 4.94
C ARG A 27 0.78 9.88 5.74
N ASN A 28 0.89 10.70 6.77
CA ASN A 28 2.10 10.77 7.60
C ASN A 28 2.41 9.42 8.24
N TYR A 29 1.39 8.75 8.76
CA TYR A 29 1.54 7.42 9.36
C TYR A 29 2.05 6.37 8.37
N LEU A 30 1.60 6.41 7.13
CA LEU A 30 2.08 5.52 6.06
C LEU A 30 3.51 5.88 5.61
N GLU A 31 3.85 7.18 5.53
CA GLU A 31 5.20 7.64 5.19
C GLU A 31 6.23 7.17 6.22
N GLU A 32 5.92 7.22 7.52
CA GLU A 32 6.76 6.68 8.60
C GLU A 32 7.05 5.18 8.44
N ARG A 33 6.19 4.45 7.71
CA ARG A 33 6.33 3.02 7.39
C ARG A 33 6.92 2.76 6.02
N SER A 34 7.60 3.77 5.47
CA SER A 34 8.23 3.73 4.15
C SER A 34 7.24 3.39 3.01
N CYS A 35 5.98 3.80 3.16
CA CYS A 35 5.03 3.85 2.07
C CYS A 35 5.07 5.22 1.39
N ARG A 36 4.58 5.29 0.16
CA ARG A 36 4.43 6.52 -0.62
C ARG A 36 2.94 6.77 -0.90
N PRO A 37 2.21 7.33 0.07
CA PRO A 37 0.82 7.68 -0.14
C PRO A 37 0.70 8.92 -1.04
N LEU A 38 -0.11 8.81 -2.06
CA LEU A 38 -0.48 9.92 -2.93
C LEU A 38 -1.84 10.47 -2.48
N MET A 39 -1.83 11.70 -1.97
CA MET A 39 -3.02 12.52 -1.77
C MET A 39 -3.13 13.47 -2.97
N PHE A 40 -4.20 13.33 -3.74
CA PHE A 40 -4.39 14.19 -4.89
C PHE A 40 -4.98 15.54 -4.46
N TYR A 41 -4.33 16.63 -4.86
CA TYR A 41 -4.76 18.00 -4.56
C TYR A 41 -4.94 18.78 -5.84
N LEU A 42 -6.18 18.86 -6.32
CA LEU A 42 -6.52 19.38 -7.65
C LEU A 42 -6.77 20.89 -7.70
N LYS A 43 -6.12 21.69 -6.88
CA LYS A 43 -6.31 23.16 -6.92
C LYS A 43 -5.77 23.86 -8.18
N CYS A 44 -4.97 23.14 -8.98
CA CYS A 44 -4.22 23.78 -10.08
C CYS A 44 -4.79 23.55 -11.48
N LEU A 45 -5.83 22.72 -11.61
CA LEU A 45 -6.43 22.40 -12.89
C LEU A 45 -7.83 23.04 -12.99
N SER A 46 -8.12 23.67 -14.11
CA SER A 46 -9.35 24.40 -14.35
C SER A 46 -10.37 23.64 -15.22
N ASN A 47 -9.98 22.47 -15.74
CA ASN A 47 -10.78 21.67 -16.63
C ASN A 47 -11.06 20.30 -16.02
N ASP A 48 -12.34 19.98 -15.84
CA ASP A 48 -12.81 18.74 -15.21
C ASP A 48 -12.37 17.49 -16.00
N ASP A 49 -12.29 17.55 -17.32
CA ASP A 49 -11.88 16.41 -18.15
C ASP A 49 -10.36 16.10 -17.98
N GLU A 50 -9.53 17.14 -17.91
CA GLU A 50 -8.08 16.97 -17.67
C GLU A 50 -7.81 16.40 -16.27
N ILE A 51 -8.65 16.79 -15.29
CA ILE A 51 -8.58 16.27 -13.93
C ILE A 51 -8.92 14.78 -13.92
N ASP A 52 -10.00 14.37 -14.58
CA ASP A 52 -10.45 12.98 -14.61
C ASP A 52 -9.39 12.07 -15.31
N ASP A 53 -8.82 12.53 -16.41
CA ASP A 53 -7.75 11.80 -17.11
C ASP A 53 -6.47 11.67 -16.27
N LEU A 54 -6.11 12.71 -15.53
CA LEU A 54 -4.95 12.68 -14.65
C LEU A 54 -5.16 11.72 -13.48
N ILE A 55 -6.35 11.75 -12.85
CA ILE A 55 -6.72 10.83 -11.77
C ILE A 55 -6.66 9.38 -12.26
N LYS A 56 -7.25 9.06 -13.40
CA LYS A 56 -7.21 7.72 -13.98
C LYS A 56 -5.78 7.25 -14.22
N ARG A 57 -4.93 8.12 -14.78
CA ARG A 57 -3.52 7.81 -15.01
C ARG A 57 -2.78 7.51 -13.70
N GLU A 58 -3.04 8.29 -12.66
CA GLU A 58 -2.45 8.05 -11.34
C GLU A 58 -2.96 6.74 -10.72
N ILE A 59 -4.23 6.40 -10.88
CA ILE A 59 -4.79 5.12 -10.44
C ILE A 59 -4.15 3.97 -11.22
N ASP A 60 -3.97 4.09 -12.53
CA ASP A 60 -3.38 3.04 -13.38
C ASP A 60 -1.93 2.72 -13.02
N CYS A 61 -1.20 3.72 -12.53
CA CYS A 61 0.18 3.56 -12.08
C CYS A 61 0.32 2.97 -10.66
N ARG A 62 -0.78 2.74 -9.93
CA ARG A 62 -0.74 2.27 -8.54
C ARG A 62 -1.32 0.87 -8.42
N THR A 63 -0.89 0.17 -7.39
CA THR A 63 -1.35 -1.20 -7.10
C THR A 63 -2.12 -1.30 -5.79
N ARG A 64 -2.05 -0.27 -4.95
CA ARG A 64 -2.71 -0.21 -3.65
C ARG A 64 -3.59 1.02 -3.54
N PHE A 65 -4.79 0.83 -3.01
CA PHE A 65 -5.81 1.87 -2.92
C PHE A 65 -6.43 1.89 -1.54
N ILE A 66 -6.54 3.07 -0.96
CA ILE A 66 -7.28 3.34 0.27
C ILE A 66 -8.38 4.34 -0.04
N ILE A 67 -9.60 3.97 0.28
CA ILE A 67 -10.75 4.87 0.23
C ILE A 67 -10.97 5.40 1.65
N CYS A 68 -10.76 6.71 1.82
CA CYS A 68 -11.02 7.40 3.08
C CYS A 68 -12.51 7.74 3.16
N ASP A 69 -13.27 6.91 3.87
CA ASP A 69 -14.72 7.02 3.92
C ASP A 69 -15.19 8.02 4.98
N SER A 70 -16.11 8.90 4.57
CA SER A 70 -16.77 9.91 5.40
C SER A 70 -18.02 10.42 4.68
N GLU A 71 -18.85 11.18 5.36
CA GLU A 71 -19.97 11.88 4.72
C GLU A 71 -19.50 12.81 3.57
N ASN A 72 -18.34 13.46 3.74
CA ASN A 72 -17.77 14.33 2.73
C ASN A 72 -17.29 13.54 1.50
N SER A 73 -16.68 12.37 1.68
CA SER A 73 -16.22 11.53 0.58
C SER A 73 -17.40 10.95 -0.19
N GLN A 74 -18.44 10.52 0.52
CA GLN A 74 -19.68 10.00 -0.07
C GLN A 74 -20.43 11.06 -0.88
N ALA A 75 -20.36 12.33 -0.48
CA ALA A 75 -20.96 13.46 -1.22
C ALA A 75 -20.07 13.99 -2.35
N SER A 76 -18.82 13.55 -2.47
CA SER A 76 -17.86 14.05 -3.46
C SER A 76 -18.01 13.32 -4.79
N LYS A 77 -18.35 14.04 -5.85
CA LYS A 77 -18.41 13.49 -7.22
C LYS A 77 -17.06 12.90 -7.66
N TRP A 78 -15.95 13.52 -7.26
CA TRP A 78 -14.59 13.07 -7.59
C TRP A 78 -14.27 11.74 -6.92
N VAL A 79 -14.51 11.62 -5.62
CA VAL A 79 -14.33 10.37 -4.90
C VAL A 79 -15.18 9.25 -5.48
N GLN A 80 -16.42 9.53 -5.82
CA GLN A 80 -17.30 8.54 -6.47
C GLN A 80 -16.76 8.09 -7.82
N SER A 81 -16.22 9.01 -8.64
CA SER A 81 -15.60 8.69 -9.93
C SER A 81 -14.35 7.83 -9.74
N GLU A 82 -13.45 8.18 -8.82
CA GLU A 82 -12.26 7.42 -8.46
C GLU A 82 -12.62 5.99 -8.02
N VAL A 83 -13.55 5.85 -7.08
CA VAL A 83 -14.01 4.56 -6.56
C VAL A 83 -14.64 3.72 -7.66
N LYS A 84 -15.45 4.31 -8.51
CA LYS A 84 -16.06 3.64 -9.65
C LYS A 84 -15.01 3.14 -10.62
N TYR A 85 -14.00 3.95 -10.90
CA TYR A 85 -12.90 3.57 -11.79
C TYR A 85 -12.05 2.43 -11.20
N ILE A 86 -11.63 2.52 -9.93
CA ILE A 86 -10.90 1.46 -9.23
C ILE A 86 -11.67 0.12 -9.29
N LYS A 87 -12.99 0.16 -9.03
CA LYS A 87 -13.87 -1.01 -9.09
C LYS A 87 -13.97 -1.58 -10.51
N SER A 88 -14.08 -0.72 -11.52
CA SER A 88 -14.19 -1.16 -12.93
C SER A 88 -12.93 -1.88 -13.40
N GLN A 89 -11.77 -1.54 -12.85
CA GLN A 89 -10.49 -2.19 -13.10
C GLN A 89 -10.27 -3.46 -12.27
N GLN A 90 -11.28 -3.90 -11.51
CA GLN A 90 -11.19 -5.06 -10.60
C GLN A 90 -10.02 -4.98 -9.62
N ARG A 91 -9.62 -3.75 -9.24
CA ARG A 91 -8.55 -3.51 -8.26
C ARG A 91 -9.07 -3.73 -6.85
N SER A 92 -8.27 -4.39 -6.02
CA SER A 92 -8.55 -4.48 -4.58
C SER A 92 -8.23 -3.16 -3.90
N TYR A 93 -9.05 -2.78 -2.93
CA TYR A 93 -8.90 -1.55 -2.14
C TYR A 93 -9.29 -1.81 -0.71
N GLU A 94 -8.75 -0.99 0.18
CA GLU A 94 -9.16 -0.93 1.59
C GLU A 94 -10.01 0.30 1.83
N THR A 95 -10.98 0.19 2.73
CA THR A 95 -11.80 1.33 3.16
C THR A 95 -11.49 1.67 4.59
N ILE A 96 -11.13 2.93 4.84
CA ILE A 96 -10.87 3.46 6.18
C ILE A 96 -11.96 4.45 6.52
N ASP A 97 -12.74 4.14 7.55
CA ASP A 97 -13.75 5.03 8.10
C ASP A 97 -13.08 6.13 8.94
N LEU A 98 -13.17 7.36 8.46
CA LEU A 98 -12.57 8.53 9.11
C LEU A 98 -13.29 8.96 10.41
N ASN A 99 -14.39 8.31 10.78
CA ASN A 99 -15.09 8.56 12.04
C ASN A 99 -14.59 7.67 13.19
N ARG A 100 -13.74 6.67 12.88
CA ARG A 100 -13.10 5.84 13.90
C ARG A 100 -12.04 6.60 14.68
N SER A 101 -11.65 6.04 15.81
CA SER A 101 -10.53 6.56 16.58
C SER A 101 -9.20 6.47 15.82
N GLU A 102 -8.26 7.31 16.17
CA GLU A 102 -6.93 7.29 15.54
C GLU A 102 -6.22 5.96 15.74
N GLU A 103 -6.41 5.33 16.92
CA GLU A 103 -5.84 4.02 17.25
C GLU A 103 -6.39 2.91 16.35
N GLU A 104 -7.71 2.90 16.10
CA GLU A 104 -8.34 1.92 15.21
C GLU A 104 -7.86 2.09 13.76
N ILE A 105 -7.77 3.33 13.30
CA ILE A 105 -7.24 3.65 11.96
C ILE A 105 -5.79 3.18 11.84
N LYS A 106 -4.94 3.47 12.81
CA LYS A 106 -3.53 3.02 12.82
C LYS A 106 -3.42 1.50 12.82
N ALA A 107 -4.23 0.81 13.60
CA ALA A 107 -4.25 -0.66 13.62
C ALA A 107 -4.62 -1.24 12.25
N GLN A 108 -5.63 -0.67 11.58
CA GLN A 108 -6.03 -1.09 10.23
C GLN A 108 -4.91 -0.81 9.19
N LEU A 109 -4.24 0.34 9.29
CA LEU A 109 -3.10 0.67 8.42
C LEU A 109 -1.91 -0.26 8.65
N ASP A 110 -1.63 -0.68 9.89
CA ASP A 110 -0.57 -1.65 10.19
C ASP A 110 -0.86 -3.01 9.56
N GLU A 111 -2.11 -3.48 9.59
CA GLU A 111 -2.49 -4.71 8.90
C GLU A 111 -2.35 -4.58 7.38
N LEU A 112 -2.73 -3.44 6.80
CA LEU A 112 -2.50 -3.16 5.38
C LEU A 112 -1.01 -3.22 5.02
N VAL A 113 -0.15 -2.54 5.78
CA VAL A 113 1.29 -2.54 5.54
C VAL A 113 1.88 -3.94 5.66
N LYS A 114 1.45 -4.73 6.66
CA LYS A 114 1.86 -6.14 6.81
C LYS A 114 1.43 -6.99 5.61
N SER A 115 0.21 -6.82 5.12
CA SER A 115 -0.31 -7.57 3.97
C SER A 115 0.45 -7.29 2.66
N THR A 116 1.23 -6.20 2.62
CA THR A 116 2.08 -5.86 1.47
C THR A 116 3.49 -6.43 1.57
N GLN A 117 3.78 -7.24 2.59
CA GLN A 117 5.11 -7.82 2.84
C GLN A 117 5.07 -9.34 2.70
N ILE A 118 6.05 -9.90 2.02
CA ILE A 118 6.24 -11.34 1.88
C ILE A 118 7.59 -11.72 2.48
N PHE A 119 7.58 -12.74 3.32
CA PHE A 119 8.80 -13.34 3.86
C PHE A 119 9.02 -14.70 3.20
N LEU A 120 10.09 -14.84 2.44
CA LEU A 120 10.52 -16.11 1.86
C LEU A 120 11.56 -16.73 2.78
N SER A 121 11.17 -17.79 3.49
CA SER A 121 12.05 -18.58 4.33
C SER A 121 12.49 -19.81 3.57
N TYR A 122 13.82 -20.06 3.46
CA TYR A 122 14.37 -21.09 2.61
C TYR A 122 15.55 -21.83 3.26
N SER A 123 15.81 -23.06 2.81
CA SER A 123 17.03 -23.78 3.11
C SER A 123 18.15 -23.38 2.15
N LYS A 124 19.41 -23.56 2.55
CA LYS A 124 20.56 -23.22 1.70
C LYS A 124 20.53 -23.92 0.32
N SER A 125 20.01 -25.15 0.27
CA SER A 125 19.86 -25.94 -0.96
C SER A 125 18.90 -25.32 -1.97
N ASP A 126 17.93 -24.49 -1.51
CA ASP A 126 16.85 -23.99 -2.35
C ASP A 126 17.09 -22.55 -2.81
N TYR A 127 18.29 -22.03 -2.57
CA TYR A 127 18.61 -20.62 -2.83
C TYR A 127 18.32 -20.18 -4.27
N GLU A 128 18.70 -20.96 -5.27
CA GLU A 128 18.53 -20.59 -6.67
C GLU A 128 17.05 -20.50 -7.04
N LEU A 129 16.25 -21.48 -6.61
CA LEU A 129 14.81 -21.48 -6.83
C LEU A 129 14.13 -20.30 -6.14
N VAL A 130 14.47 -20.08 -4.87
CA VAL A 130 13.87 -19.00 -4.07
C VAL A 130 14.30 -17.64 -4.59
N ASN A 131 15.53 -17.50 -5.09
CA ASN A 131 15.99 -16.26 -5.70
C ASN A 131 15.25 -15.95 -7.02
N ALA A 132 14.89 -16.97 -7.79
CA ALA A 132 14.03 -16.78 -8.98
C ALA A 132 12.62 -16.31 -8.59
N VAL A 133 12.01 -16.90 -7.56
CA VAL A 133 10.71 -16.49 -7.00
C VAL A 133 10.79 -15.05 -6.46
N TYR A 134 11.80 -14.77 -5.67
CA TYR A 134 12.07 -13.43 -5.15
C TYR A 134 12.18 -12.39 -6.26
N SER A 135 12.97 -12.68 -7.29
CA SER A 135 13.15 -11.77 -8.44
C SER A 135 11.85 -11.55 -9.21
N HIS A 136 10.97 -12.55 -9.23
CA HIS A 136 9.64 -12.42 -9.84
C HIS A 136 8.73 -11.52 -8.99
N ILE A 137 8.65 -11.77 -7.67
CA ILE A 137 7.83 -10.97 -6.74
C ILE A 137 8.26 -9.50 -6.73
N CYS A 138 9.59 -9.25 -6.82
CA CYS A 138 10.13 -7.89 -6.84
C CYS A 138 9.73 -7.05 -8.06
N LYS A 139 9.08 -7.63 -9.07
CA LYS A 139 8.49 -6.88 -10.20
C LYS A 139 7.18 -6.19 -9.82
N TYR A 140 6.56 -6.61 -8.72
CA TYR A 140 5.32 -6.05 -8.20
C TYR A 140 5.62 -5.10 -7.03
N ASP A 141 4.65 -4.25 -6.66
CA ASP A 141 4.76 -3.36 -5.51
C ASP A 141 4.53 -4.10 -4.18
N ILE A 142 5.32 -5.16 -3.98
CA ILE A 142 5.28 -6.01 -2.79
C ILE A 142 6.69 -6.05 -2.21
N ARG A 143 6.81 -5.74 -0.93
CA ARG A 143 8.07 -5.93 -0.20
C ARG A 143 8.31 -7.41 0.02
N CYS A 144 9.45 -7.89 -0.42
CA CYS A 144 9.84 -9.27 -0.23
C CYS A 144 11.15 -9.35 0.54
N PHE A 145 11.18 -10.16 1.59
CA PHE A 145 12.35 -10.40 2.42
C PHE A 145 12.78 -11.84 2.30
N LEU A 146 14.10 -12.06 2.14
CA LEU A 146 14.70 -13.38 2.14
C LEU A 146 15.27 -13.69 3.53
N THR A 147 14.87 -14.82 4.10
CA THR A 147 15.39 -15.30 5.38
C THR A 147 15.91 -16.72 5.24
N GLN A 148 17.22 -16.89 5.31
CA GLN A 148 17.82 -18.22 5.31
C GLN A 148 17.59 -18.89 6.67
N ARG A 149 16.97 -20.08 6.66
CA ARG A 149 16.88 -20.92 7.87
C ARG A 149 18.24 -21.53 8.15
N VAL A 150 18.86 -21.16 9.25
CA VAL A 150 20.00 -21.86 9.81
C VAL A 150 19.44 -22.93 10.77
N LEU A 151 19.50 -24.18 10.40
CA LEU A 151 19.24 -25.29 11.32
C LEU A 151 20.40 -25.34 12.33
N LEU A 152 20.24 -24.71 13.47
CA LEU A 152 21.07 -24.96 14.63
C LEU A 152 20.72 -26.36 15.15
N LEU A 153 21.43 -27.35 14.67
CA LEU A 153 21.49 -28.68 15.31
C LEU A 153 22.15 -28.48 16.68
N VAL A 154 21.34 -28.26 17.70
CA VAL A 154 21.78 -28.43 19.08
C VAL A 154 21.96 -29.95 19.30
N ILE A 155 23.16 -30.44 19.03
CA ILE A 155 23.54 -31.75 19.45
C ILE A 155 23.71 -31.66 20.98
N SER A 156 22.63 -31.90 21.72
CA SER A 156 22.73 -32.18 23.14
C SER A 156 23.51 -33.53 23.27
N LYS A 157 24.78 -33.43 23.58
CA LYS A 157 25.53 -34.59 24.09
C LYS A 157 24.88 -34.96 25.42
N ILE A 158 24.04 -35.97 25.38
CA ILE A 158 23.63 -36.72 26.58
C ILE A 158 24.85 -37.57 26.96
N LYS A 159 25.47 -37.24 28.09
CA LYS A 159 26.37 -38.12 28.80
C LYS A 159 25.56 -38.97 29.77
#